data_75da6402b4c5e4d4ba17ba92615586c3
#
_entry.id   75da6402b4c5e4d4ba17ba92615586c3
#
_cell.length_a   1.000
_cell.length_b   1.000
_cell.length_c   1.000
_cell.angle_alpha   90.00
_cell.angle_beta   90.00
_cell.angle_gamma   90.00
#
_symmetry.space_group_name_H-M   'P 1'
#
loop_
_entity.id
_entity.type
_entity.pdbx_description
1 polymer ?
#
loop_
_entity_poly.entity_id
_entity_poly.type
_entity_poly.pdbx_seq_one_letter_code
_entity_poly.pdbx_strand_id
1 'polypeptide(L)'
;MRGLGIFALVIAAAALIVGMNSFFIVNQTEQALVLQVGKAQAAYNAPGQNQAGLKVKMPFIQNVIKYDRRNIGLDIPNIEVLASNQEQLIVDAFVRYQISDPLAFYQRLQTQRVAENQLSQFTNTAIRNALANKLPEEIISGQRATLMDEIRENLSDSIAGRGIDIIDVRIRRADLPADVSERVFRRMEAARNQEAELIRANGDKQAQAVRAKADRDKTVILAEANQRSEEIR
;
A
#
# COMPACT_ATOMS: atom_id res chain seq x y z
N MET A 1 -66.87 13.41 -29.89
CA MET A 1 -65.67 12.87 -30.56
C MET A 1 -64.34 13.59 -30.19
N ARG A 2 -64.34 14.90 -29.91
CA ARG A 2 -63.10 15.67 -29.55
C ARG A 2 -62.44 15.21 -28.22
N GLY A 3 -63.24 14.81 -27.21
CA GLY A 3 -62.69 14.37 -25.91
C GLY A 3 -61.96 13.03 -25.97
N LEU A 4 -62.43 12.11 -26.82
CA LEU A 4 -61.80 10.79 -26.97
C LEU A 4 -60.42 10.87 -27.65
N GLY A 5 -60.27 11.85 -28.59
CA GLY A 5 -58.97 12.08 -29.24
C GLY A 5 -57.91 12.70 -28.28
N ILE A 6 -58.36 13.64 -27.40
CA ILE A 6 -57.47 14.23 -26.39
C ILE A 6 -57.00 13.16 -25.36
N PHE A 7 -57.94 12.31 -24.92
CA PHE A 7 -57.63 11.21 -23.99
C PHE A 7 -56.65 10.21 -24.58
N ALA A 8 -56.85 9.81 -25.85
CA ALA A 8 -55.94 8.93 -26.58
C ALA A 8 -54.52 9.54 -26.72
N LEU A 9 -54.45 10.84 -26.99
CA LEU A 9 -53.19 11.59 -27.12
C LEU A 9 -52.42 11.64 -25.77
N VAL A 10 -53.15 11.86 -24.66
CA VAL A 10 -52.56 11.82 -23.31
C VAL A 10 -52.01 10.45 -22.97
N ILE A 11 -52.75 9.38 -23.27
CA ILE A 11 -52.27 7.99 -23.06
C ILE A 11 -51.04 7.70 -23.91
N ALA A 12 -51.04 8.10 -25.19
CA ALA A 12 -49.89 7.92 -26.07
C ALA A 12 -48.65 8.67 -25.57
N ALA A 13 -48.80 9.91 -25.09
CA ALA A 13 -47.72 10.69 -24.50
C ALA A 13 -47.21 10.04 -23.22
N ALA A 14 -48.11 9.57 -22.34
CA ALA A 14 -47.72 8.86 -21.12
C ALA A 14 -46.96 7.54 -21.44
N ALA A 15 -47.43 6.76 -22.42
CA ALA A 15 -46.76 5.55 -22.86
C ALA A 15 -45.35 5.84 -23.45
N LEU A 16 -45.22 6.91 -24.18
CA LEU A 16 -43.92 7.36 -24.73
C LEU A 16 -42.96 7.76 -23.63
N ILE A 17 -43.41 8.50 -22.62
CA ILE A 17 -42.59 8.89 -21.46
C ILE A 17 -42.14 7.66 -20.67
N VAL A 18 -43.06 6.71 -20.43
CA VAL A 18 -42.75 5.43 -19.77
C VAL A 18 -41.73 4.63 -20.58
N GLY A 19 -41.95 4.53 -21.91
CA GLY A 19 -41.02 3.82 -22.79
C GLY A 19 -39.62 4.42 -22.78
N MET A 20 -39.51 5.73 -22.87
CA MET A 20 -38.17 6.41 -22.81
C MET A 20 -37.46 6.21 -21.48
N ASN A 21 -38.15 6.15 -20.35
CA ASN A 21 -37.58 5.93 -19.03
C ASN A 21 -37.33 4.43 -18.69
N SER A 22 -37.77 3.52 -19.53
CA SER A 22 -37.60 2.07 -19.35
C SER A 22 -36.22 1.58 -19.76
N PHE A 23 -35.52 2.30 -20.60
CA PHE A 23 -34.21 1.90 -21.10
C PHE A 23 -33.07 2.54 -20.36
N PHE A 24 -32.00 1.76 -20.10
CA PHE A 24 -30.73 2.28 -19.61
C PHE A 24 -29.55 1.55 -20.23
N ILE A 25 -28.42 2.21 -20.35
CA ILE A 25 -27.22 1.66 -20.94
C ILE A 25 -26.21 1.36 -19.84
N VAL A 26 -25.65 0.15 -19.87
CA VAL A 26 -24.51 -0.26 -19.03
C VAL A 26 -23.27 -0.28 -19.88
N ASN A 27 -22.31 0.58 -19.56
CA ASN A 27 -21.02 0.60 -20.25
C ASN A 27 -20.17 -0.60 -19.84
N GLN A 28 -19.17 -0.96 -20.65
CA GLN A 28 -18.23 -2.05 -20.32
C GLN A 28 -17.39 -1.76 -19.06
N THR A 29 -17.17 -0.49 -18.77
CA THR A 29 -16.44 -0.02 -17.59
C THR A 29 -17.30 0.08 -16.33
N GLU A 30 -18.61 -0.08 -16.46
CA GLU A 30 -19.59 0.04 -15.39
C GLU A 30 -20.27 -1.31 -15.13
N GLN A 31 -20.66 -1.51 -13.90
CA GLN A 31 -21.59 -2.55 -13.47
C GLN A 31 -22.84 -1.90 -12.88
N ALA A 32 -23.99 -2.47 -13.13
CA ALA A 32 -25.26 -1.91 -12.72
C ALA A 32 -26.02 -2.84 -11.80
N LEU A 33 -26.46 -2.31 -10.65
CA LEU A 33 -27.35 -3.01 -9.72
C LEU A 33 -28.76 -2.43 -9.86
N VAL A 34 -29.72 -3.29 -10.19
CA VAL A 34 -31.13 -2.91 -10.28
C VAL A 34 -31.80 -3.21 -8.96
N LEU A 35 -32.34 -2.17 -8.35
CA LEU A 35 -33.09 -2.24 -7.10
C LEU A 35 -34.58 -2.08 -7.38
N GLN A 36 -35.41 -2.91 -6.74
CA GLN A 36 -36.85 -2.76 -6.73
C GLN A 36 -37.33 -2.56 -5.29
N VAL A 37 -37.89 -1.38 -5.02
CA VAL A 37 -38.35 -1.02 -3.67
C VAL A 37 -37.26 -1.31 -2.60
N GLY A 38 -36.02 -0.92 -2.90
CA GLY A 38 -34.87 -1.11 -2.00
C GLY A 38 -34.26 -2.52 -1.95
N LYS A 39 -34.86 -3.52 -2.62
CA LYS A 39 -34.31 -4.87 -2.73
C LYS A 39 -33.59 -5.06 -4.06
N ALA A 40 -32.39 -5.62 -4.02
CA ALA A 40 -31.64 -5.94 -5.23
C ALA A 40 -32.31 -7.09 -5.99
N GLN A 41 -32.60 -6.86 -7.27
CA GLN A 41 -33.22 -7.85 -8.15
C GLN A 41 -32.23 -8.45 -9.14
N ALA A 42 -31.38 -7.65 -9.74
CA ALA A 42 -30.42 -8.09 -10.74
C ALA A 42 -29.15 -7.26 -10.70
N ALA A 43 -28.01 -7.90 -10.92
CA ALA A 43 -26.74 -7.27 -11.18
C ALA A 43 -26.34 -7.54 -12.63
N TYR A 44 -25.99 -6.50 -13.37
CA TYR A 44 -25.54 -6.59 -14.75
C TYR A 44 -24.08 -6.21 -14.87
N ASN A 45 -23.35 -6.93 -15.71
CA ASN A 45 -21.94 -6.71 -16.02
C ASN A 45 -21.02 -6.80 -14.80
N ALA A 46 -21.36 -7.63 -13.80
CA ALA A 46 -20.46 -7.96 -12.69
C ALA A 46 -19.16 -8.60 -13.22
N PRO A 47 -18.05 -8.59 -12.46
CA PRO A 47 -16.81 -9.24 -12.86
C PRO A 47 -17.01 -10.69 -13.28
N GLY A 48 -16.43 -11.07 -14.43
CA GLY A 48 -16.67 -12.38 -15.08
C GLY A 48 -17.90 -12.46 -15.98
N GLN A 49 -18.78 -11.45 -15.96
CA GLN A 49 -19.93 -11.38 -16.87
C GLN A 49 -19.70 -10.32 -17.96
N ASN A 50 -20.13 -10.60 -19.18
CA ASN A 50 -20.06 -9.65 -20.28
C ASN A 50 -21.48 -9.28 -20.73
N GLN A 51 -22.15 -8.47 -19.91
CA GLN A 51 -23.54 -8.08 -20.08
C GLN A 51 -23.72 -6.58 -20.29
N ALA A 52 -22.70 -5.89 -20.79
CA ALA A 52 -22.78 -4.49 -21.17
C ALA A 52 -23.80 -4.28 -22.31
N GLY A 53 -24.32 -3.08 -22.44
CA GLY A 53 -25.25 -2.68 -23.49
C GLY A 53 -26.58 -2.17 -22.96
N LEU A 54 -27.58 -2.18 -23.85
CA LEU A 54 -28.94 -1.71 -23.56
C LEU A 54 -29.69 -2.70 -22.68
N LYS A 55 -30.24 -2.22 -21.58
CA LYS A 55 -31.05 -2.98 -20.63
C LYS A 55 -32.40 -2.31 -20.41
N VAL A 56 -33.38 -3.09 -19.95
CA VAL A 56 -34.72 -2.61 -19.65
C VAL A 56 -34.97 -2.65 -18.15
N LYS A 57 -35.57 -1.60 -17.62
CA LYS A 57 -36.05 -1.52 -16.24
C LYS A 57 -37.51 -1.12 -16.20
N MET A 58 -38.20 -1.44 -15.12
CA MET A 58 -39.54 -0.90 -14.86
C MET A 58 -39.43 0.53 -14.33
N PRO A 59 -39.86 1.54 -15.11
CA PRO A 59 -39.77 2.93 -14.64
C PRO A 59 -40.64 3.12 -13.39
N PHE A 60 -40.26 4.07 -12.54
CA PHE A 60 -40.88 4.42 -11.25
C PHE A 60 -40.80 3.35 -10.15
N ILE A 61 -40.61 2.06 -10.46
CA ILE A 61 -40.55 0.98 -9.48
C ILE A 61 -39.08 0.52 -9.27
N GLN A 62 -38.31 0.49 -10.35
CA GLN A 62 -36.91 0.06 -10.32
C GLN A 62 -35.94 1.24 -10.42
N ASN A 63 -34.96 1.25 -9.51
CA ASN A 63 -33.85 2.18 -9.53
C ASN A 63 -32.56 1.45 -9.94
N VAL A 64 -31.69 2.10 -10.70
CA VAL A 64 -30.43 1.54 -11.16
C VAL A 64 -29.29 2.31 -10.53
N ILE A 65 -28.43 1.61 -9.80
CA ILE A 65 -27.19 2.15 -9.26
C ILE A 65 -26.04 1.61 -10.10
N LYS A 66 -25.16 2.49 -10.53
CA LYS A 66 -23.98 2.13 -11.32
C LYS A 66 -22.73 2.27 -10.47
N TYR A 67 -21.86 1.28 -10.56
CA TYR A 67 -20.54 1.25 -9.95
C TYR A 67 -19.46 1.10 -11.00
N ASP A 68 -18.28 1.61 -10.76
CA ASP A 68 -17.12 1.37 -11.63
C ASP A 68 -16.67 -0.09 -11.52
N ARG A 69 -16.45 -0.74 -12.66
CA ARG A 69 -15.95 -2.12 -12.75
C ARG A 69 -14.42 -2.19 -12.82
N ARG A 70 -13.78 -1.07 -13.13
CA ARG A 70 -12.33 -1.00 -13.27
C ARG A 70 -11.63 -1.09 -11.93
N ASN A 71 -10.32 -1.28 -11.98
CA ASN A 71 -9.47 -1.16 -10.81
C ASN A 71 -9.44 0.31 -10.36
N ILE A 72 -9.84 0.53 -9.13
CA ILE A 72 -9.88 1.85 -8.50
C ILE A 72 -8.65 1.98 -7.62
N GLY A 73 -7.98 3.12 -7.71
CA GLY A 73 -6.85 3.46 -6.85
C GLY A 73 -7.28 4.34 -5.69
N LEU A 74 -6.79 4.04 -4.50
CA LEU A 74 -6.99 4.83 -3.30
C LEU A 74 -5.64 5.21 -2.71
N ASP A 75 -5.37 6.51 -2.64
CA ASP A 75 -4.20 7.08 -1.97
C ASP A 75 -4.50 7.30 -0.49
N ILE A 76 -3.60 6.83 0.37
CA ILE A 76 -3.69 6.98 1.82
C ILE A 76 -2.37 7.60 2.30
N PRO A 77 -2.31 8.92 2.38
CA PRO A 77 -1.13 9.63 2.83
C PRO A 77 -1.03 9.71 4.35
N ASN A 78 0.20 9.97 4.84
CA ASN A 78 0.49 10.33 6.23
C ASN A 78 0.02 9.30 7.27
N ILE A 79 0.29 8.02 7.04
CA ILE A 79 0.07 6.97 8.03
C ILE A 79 1.22 7.01 9.02
N GLU A 80 0.96 7.40 10.25
CA GLU A 80 1.94 7.36 11.34
C GLU A 80 2.02 5.95 11.92
N VAL A 81 3.22 5.38 11.89
CA VAL A 81 3.52 4.04 12.38
C VAL A 81 4.70 4.09 13.33
N LEU A 82 4.62 3.33 14.42
CA LEU A 82 5.72 3.13 15.35
C LEU A 82 6.41 1.81 14.99
N ALA A 83 7.68 1.87 14.61
CA ALA A 83 8.50 0.69 14.30
C ALA A 83 8.96 -0.05 15.57
N SER A 84 9.55 -1.23 15.42
CA SER A 84 9.99 -2.07 16.55
C SER A 84 11.05 -1.39 17.44
N ASN A 85 11.86 -0.48 16.90
CA ASN A 85 12.84 0.32 17.62
C ASN A 85 12.24 1.59 18.28
N GLN A 86 10.90 1.72 18.32
CA GLN A 86 10.16 2.89 18.83
C GLN A 86 10.40 4.18 18.02
N GLU A 87 10.91 4.08 16.82
CA GLU A 87 11.00 5.23 15.92
C GLU A 87 9.67 5.42 15.18
N GLN A 88 9.23 6.67 15.11
CA GLN A 88 8.02 7.04 14.37
C GLN A 88 8.35 7.20 12.89
N LEU A 89 7.57 6.55 12.04
CA LEU A 89 7.64 6.63 10.59
C LEU A 89 6.36 7.24 10.04
N ILE A 90 6.48 8.03 9.00
CA ILE A 90 5.38 8.52 8.19
C ILE A 90 5.38 7.72 6.89
N VAL A 91 4.29 7.00 6.65
CA VAL A 91 4.14 6.08 5.52
C VAL A 91 3.02 6.55 4.62
N ASP A 92 3.30 6.68 3.32
CA ASP A 92 2.30 6.89 2.29
C ASP A 92 2.01 5.56 1.59
N ALA A 93 0.75 5.17 1.56
CA ALA A 93 0.30 3.94 0.94
C ALA A 93 -0.65 4.19 -0.24
N PHE A 94 -0.68 3.23 -1.13
CA PHE A 94 -1.57 3.18 -2.27
C PHE A 94 -2.21 1.81 -2.35
N VAL A 95 -3.53 1.77 -2.43
CA VAL A 95 -4.31 0.54 -2.52
C VAL A 95 -5.03 0.51 -3.87
N ARG A 96 -4.96 -0.62 -4.55
CA ARG A 96 -5.78 -0.90 -5.74
C ARG A 96 -6.82 -1.93 -5.40
N TYR A 97 -8.07 -1.59 -5.63
CA TYR A 97 -9.20 -2.45 -5.37
C TYR A 97 -10.18 -2.48 -6.53
N GLN A 98 -11.03 -3.48 -6.56
CA GLN A 98 -12.11 -3.64 -7.52
C GLN A 98 -13.38 -4.05 -6.77
N ILE A 99 -14.53 -3.58 -7.24
CA ILE A 99 -15.82 -4.04 -6.74
C ILE A 99 -16.15 -5.37 -7.46
N SER A 100 -16.03 -6.48 -6.73
CA SER A 100 -16.22 -7.83 -7.26
C SER A 100 -17.68 -8.29 -7.19
N ASP A 101 -18.40 -7.87 -6.14
CA ASP A 101 -19.83 -8.17 -5.96
C ASP A 101 -20.61 -6.88 -5.68
N PRO A 102 -21.32 -6.32 -6.67
CA PRO A 102 -22.09 -5.09 -6.48
C PRO A 102 -23.25 -5.24 -5.49
N LEU A 103 -23.75 -6.47 -5.27
CA LEU A 103 -24.82 -6.72 -4.29
C LEU A 103 -24.29 -6.63 -2.86
N ALA A 104 -23.24 -7.37 -2.54
CA ALA A 104 -22.60 -7.33 -1.23
C ALA A 104 -22.07 -5.92 -0.93
N PHE A 105 -21.49 -5.25 -1.94
CA PHE A 105 -21.04 -3.88 -1.85
C PHE A 105 -22.18 -2.92 -1.46
N TYR A 106 -23.30 -2.99 -2.15
CA TYR A 106 -24.46 -2.13 -1.84
C TYR A 106 -25.01 -2.38 -0.44
N GLN A 107 -25.12 -3.65 -0.04
CA GLN A 107 -25.67 -4.02 1.28
C GLN A 107 -24.80 -3.54 2.44
N ARG A 108 -23.48 -3.52 2.28
CA ARG A 108 -22.52 -3.23 3.33
C ARG A 108 -21.98 -1.79 3.32
N LEU A 109 -21.77 -1.26 2.13
CA LEU A 109 -21.02 -0.01 1.92
C LEU A 109 -21.88 1.08 1.24
N GLN A 110 -22.87 0.67 0.43
CA GLN A 110 -23.79 1.51 -0.30
C GLN A 110 -23.12 2.43 -1.34
N THR A 111 -22.14 3.21 -0.95
CA THR A 111 -21.47 4.20 -1.80
C THR A 111 -19.95 3.99 -1.82
N GLN A 112 -19.31 4.38 -2.92
CA GLN A 112 -17.88 4.31 -3.09
C GLN A 112 -17.13 5.13 -2.03
N ARG A 113 -17.65 6.31 -1.65
CA ARG A 113 -17.04 7.14 -0.60
C ARG A 113 -17.01 6.46 0.77
N VAL A 114 -18.05 5.74 1.14
CA VAL A 114 -18.07 4.97 2.41
C VAL A 114 -17.08 3.81 2.33
N ALA A 115 -16.99 3.15 1.16
CA ALA A 115 -16.01 2.10 0.91
C ALA A 115 -14.57 2.61 1.07
N GLU A 116 -14.24 3.74 0.45
CA GLU A 116 -12.91 4.36 0.52
C GLU A 116 -12.53 4.76 1.94
N ASN A 117 -13.47 5.33 2.72
CA ASN A 117 -13.23 5.67 4.12
C ASN A 117 -12.96 4.42 4.99
N GLN A 118 -13.77 3.37 4.83
CA GLN A 118 -13.54 2.12 5.56
C GLN A 118 -12.24 1.45 5.11
N LEU A 119 -11.98 1.41 3.81
CA LEU A 119 -10.77 0.83 3.26
C LEU A 119 -9.52 1.55 3.79
N SER A 120 -9.54 2.89 3.88
CA SER A 120 -8.47 3.68 4.49
C SER A 120 -8.22 3.27 5.95
N GLN A 121 -9.28 3.07 6.75
CA GLN A 121 -9.15 2.65 8.15
C GLN A 121 -8.56 1.25 8.28
N PHE A 122 -9.04 0.30 7.49
CA PHE A 122 -8.50 -1.07 7.49
C PHE A 122 -7.05 -1.12 6.99
N THR A 123 -6.72 -0.34 5.96
CA THR A 123 -5.35 -0.25 5.45
C THR A 123 -4.41 0.36 6.49
N ASN A 124 -4.82 1.43 7.18
CA ASN A 124 -4.04 2.01 8.27
C ASN A 124 -3.76 0.97 9.36
N THR A 125 -4.75 0.17 9.72
CA THR A 125 -4.60 -0.88 10.74
C THR A 125 -3.69 -2.01 10.24
N ALA A 126 -3.87 -2.48 9.00
CA ALA A 126 -3.06 -3.53 8.42
C ALA A 126 -1.57 -3.11 8.29
N ILE A 127 -1.31 -1.88 7.85
CA ILE A 127 0.05 -1.33 7.74
C ILE A 127 0.69 -1.18 9.13
N ARG A 128 -0.03 -0.62 10.11
CA ARG A 128 0.51 -0.50 11.47
C ARG A 128 0.86 -1.85 12.07
N ASN A 129 0.01 -2.84 11.92
CA ASN A 129 0.26 -4.19 12.44
C ASN A 129 1.45 -4.87 11.77
N ALA A 130 1.57 -4.74 10.45
CA ALA A 130 2.66 -5.34 9.69
C ALA A 130 4.02 -4.67 9.99
N LEU A 131 4.03 -3.35 10.20
CA LEU A 131 5.26 -2.59 10.43
C LEU A 131 5.70 -2.52 11.89
N ALA A 132 4.79 -2.69 12.87
CA ALA A 132 5.08 -2.58 14.30
C ALA A 132 6.18 -3.54 14.79
N ASN A 133 6.32 -4.69 14.13
CA ASN A 133 7.30 -5.73 14.47
C ASN A 133 8.55 -5.72 13.57
N LYS A 134 8.69 -4.75 12.68
CA LYS A 134 9.78 -4.65 11.71
C LYS A 134 10.72 -3.50 12.05
N LEU A 135 12.00 -3.67 11.72
CA LEU A 135 12.97 -2.59 11.81
C LEU A 135 12.81 -1.63 10.62
N PRO A 136 13.05 -0.31 10.78
CA PRO A 136 12.99 0.65 9.68
C PRO A 136 13.85 0.27 8.47
N GLU A 137 15.01 -0.35 8.72
CA GLU A 137 15.93 -0.82 7.68
C GLU A 137 15.35 -1.95 6.83
N GLU A 138 14.58 -2.86 7.44
CA GLU A 138 13.88 -3.95 6.74
C GLU A 138 12.75 -3.41 5.86
N ILE A 139 12.09 -2.35 6.32
CA ILE A 139 11.00 -1.68 5.60
C ILE A 139 11.55 -0.96 4.34
N ILE A 140 12.73 -0.35 4.46
CA ILE A 140 13.33 0.47 3.40
C ILE A 140 14.08 -0.37 2.37
N SER A 141 14.84 -1.39 2.80
CA SER A 141 15.84 -2.06 1.95
C SER A 141 15.68 -3.57 1.77
N GLY A 142 14.84 -4.23 2.57
CA GLY A 142 14.89 -5.68 2.64
C GLY A 142 13.78 -6.43 1.86
N GLN A 143 12.86 -7.04 2.58
CA GLN A 143 11.84 -7.97 2.05
C GLN A 143 10.53 -7.24 1.71
N ARG A 144 10.63 -6.14 0.96
CA ARG A 144 9.48 -5.26 0.68
C ARG A 144 8.33 -6.01 -0.02
N ALA A 145 8.64 -6.97 -0.89
CA ALA A 145 7.62 -7.74 -1.60
C ALA A 145 6.78 -8.61 -0.65
N THR A 146 7.44 -9.37 0.23
CA THR A 146 6.76 -10.22 1.22
C THR A 146 5.93 -9.41 2.21
N LEU A 147 6.41 -8.24 2.61
CA LEU A 147 5.68 -7.32 3.47
C LEU A 147 4.41 -6.78 2.79
N MET A 148 4.50 -6.42 1.49
CA MET A 148 3.33 -5.97 0.73
C MET A 148 2.28 -7.08 0.58
N ASP A 149 2.71 -8.32 0.35
CA ASP A 149 1.82 -9.48 0.28
C ASP A 149 1.14 -9.75 1.63
N GLU A 150 1.86 -9.67 2.74
CA GLU A 150 1.31 -9.80 4.09
C GLU A 150 0.24 -8.73 4.39
N ILE A 151 0.54 -7.46 4.05
CA ILE A 151 -0.42 -6.36 4.22
C ILE A 151 -1.65 -6.59 3.35
N ARG A 152 -1.47 -7.02 2.09
CA ARG A 152 -2.57 -7.29 1.16
C ARG A 152 -3.47 -8.41 1.68
N GLU A 153 -2.91 -9.51 2.20
CA GLU A 153 -3.67 -10.62 2.77
C GLU A 153 -4.47 -10.17 4.00
N ASN A 154 -3.82 -9.53 4.97
CA ASN A 154 -4.48 -8.99 6.17
C ASN A 154 -5.61 -8.00 5.85
N LEU A 155 -5.40 -7.17 4.82
CA LEU A 155 -6.42 -6.24 4.36
C LEU A 155 -7.58 -6.99 3.68
N SER A 156 -7.29 -7.98 2.82
CA SER A 156 -8.31 -8.80 2.15
C SER A 156 -9.19 -9.53 3.15
N ASP A 157 -8.59 -10.11 4.19
CA ASP A 157 -9.33 -10.78 5.27
C ASP A 157 -10.22 -9.80 6.05
N SER A 158 -9.72 -8.60 6.32
CA SER A 158 -10.46 -7.57 7.05
C SER A 158 -11.70 -7.05 6.29
N ILE A 159 -11.68 -7.08 4.97
CA ILE A 159 -12.78 -6.62 4.12
C ILE A 159 -13.60 -7.75 3.51
N ALA A 160 -13.30 -9.00 3.83
CA ALA A 160 -14.00 -10.17 3.31
C ALA A 160 -15.53 -10.03 3.42
N GLY A 161 -16.24 -10.43 2.37
CA GLY A 161 -17.71 -10.38 2.30
C GLY A 161 -18.33 -8.98 2.11
N ARG A 162 -17.51 -7.94 1.80
CA ARG A 162 -18.01 -6.59 1.48
C ARG A 162 -18.13 -6.32 -0.01
N GLY A 163 -17.86 -7.31 -0.86
CA GLY A 163 -17.95 -7.18 -2.32
C GLY A 163 -16.81 -6.36 -2.93
N ILE A 164 -15.68 -6.28 -2.25
CA ILE A 164 -14.44 -5.64 -2.71
C ILE A 164 -13.33 -6.68 -2.72
N ASP A 165 -12.54 -6.69 -3.80
CA ASP A 165 -11.31 -7.46 -3.90
C ASP A 165 -10.11 -6.52 -3.92
N ILE A 166 -9.11 -6.79 -3.07
CA ILE A 166 -7.84 -6.07 -3.07
C ILE A 166 -6.93 -6.70 -4.11
N ILE A 167 -6.52 -5.87 -5.08
CA ILE A 167 -5.63 -6.28 -6.16
C ILE A 167 -4.17 -6.14 -5.74
N ASP A 168 -3.85 -4.98 -5.15
CA ASP A 168 -2.48 -4.63 -4.81
C ASP A 168 -2.45 -3.60 -3.67
N VAL A 169 -1.45 -3.69 -2.81
CA VAL A 169 -1.15 -2.70 -1.78
C VAL A 169 0.32 -2.34 -1.88
N ARG A 170 0.61 -1.04 -1.94
CA ARG A 170 2.00 -0.56 -2.05
C ARG A 170 2.26 0.58 -1.08
N ILE A 171 3.39 0.50 -0.39
CA ILE A 171 3.97 1.64 0.31
C ILE A 171 4.76 2.45 -0.73
N ARG A 172 4.37 3.70 -0.93
CA ARG A 172 5.07 4.62 -1.84
C ARG A 172 6.29 5.25 -1.19
N ARG A 173 6.12 5.67 0.06
CA ARG A 173 7.15 6.37 0.83
C ARG A 173 7.07 5.95 2.29
N ALA A 174 8.21 5.81 2.92
CA ALA A 174 8.35 5.64 4.35
C ALA A 174 9.51 6.54 4.81
N ASP A 175 9.18 7.61 5.51
CA ASP A 175 10.14 8.63 5.95
C ASP A 175 10.07 8.80 7.46
N LEU A 176 11.16 9.29 8.02
CA LEU A 176 11.22 9.77 9.40
C LEU A 176 10.64 11.19 9.47
N PRO A 177 9.88 11.54 10.50
CA PRO A 177 9.50 12.93 10.77
C PRO A 177 10.74 13.84 10.81
N ALA A 178 10.59 15.08 10.32
CA ALA A 178 11.74 15.99 10.15
C ALA A 178 12.48 16.31 11.47
N ASP A 179 11.77 16.36 12.58
CA ASP A 179 12.31 16.60 13.92
C ASP A 179 13.10 15.41 14.49
N VAL A 180 12.79 14.19 14.06
CA VAL A 180 13.48 12.96 14.44
C VAL A 180 14.69 12.72 13.55
N SER A 181 14.58 13.04 12.27
CA SER A 181 15.60 12.81 11.25
C SER A 181 16.97 13.42 11.64
N GLU A 182 16.99 14.67 12.10
CA GLU A 182 18.26 15.32 12.50
C GLU A 182 18.93 14.65 13.72
N ARG A 183 18.15 14.14 14.66
CA ARG A 183 18.68 13.41 15.82
C ARG A 183 19.25 12.05 15.41
N VAL A 184 18.60 11.36 14.49
CA VAL A 184 19.05 10.07 13.95
C VAL A 184 20.34 10.27 13.16
N PHE A 185 20.41 11.27 12.28
CA PHE A 185 21.62 11.58 11.53
C PHE A 185 22.81 11.90 12.44
N ARG A 186 22.62 12.73 13.46
CA ARG A 186 23.69 13.02 14.45
C ARG A 186 24.15 11.76 15.19
N ARG A 187 23.24 10.86 15.56
CA ARG A 187 23.59 9.57 16.18
C ARG A 187 24.39 8.68 15.23
N MET A 188 23.96 8.58 13.97
CA MET A 188 24.67 7.81 12.96
C MET A 188 26.06 8.37 12.68
N GLU A 189 26.20 9.68 12.59
CA GLU A 189 27.50 10.35 12.43
C GLU A 189 28.42 10.07 13.61
N ALA A 190 27.93 10.20 14.85
CA ALA A 190 28.70 9.87 16.04
C ALA A 190 29.13 8.39 16.07
N ALA A 191 28.24 7.47 15.73
CA ALA A 191 28.55 6.03 15.65
C ALA A 191 29.64 5.74 14.59
N ARG A 192 29.53 6.35 13.40
CA ARG A 192 30.54 6.21 12.34
C ARG A 192 31.88 6.81 12.70
N ASN A 193 31.89 7.96 13.38
CA ASN A 193 33.11 8.56 13.88
C ASN A 193 33.79 7.66 14.94
N GLN A 194 33.04 7.11 15.86
CA GLN A 194 33.55 6.16 16.85
C GLN A 194 34.10 4.88 16.18
N GLU A 195 33.42 4.31 15.20
CA GLU A 195 33.91 3.16 14.43
C GLU A 195 35.21 3.48 13.70
N ALA A 196 35.29 4.66 13.06
CA ALA A 196 36.50 5.12 12.39
C ALA A 196 37.67 5.32 13.35
N GLU A 197 37.44 5.87 14.56
CA GLU A 197 38.48 6.00 15.60
C GLU A 197 38.97 4.65 16.09
N LEU A 198 38.07 3.67 16.31
CA LEU A 198 38.44 2.31 16.67
C LEU A 198 39.32 1.64 15.60
N ILE A 199 38.98 1.80 14.34
CA ILE A 199 39.75 1.24 13.22
C ILE A 199 41.13 1.91 13.16
N ARG A 200 41.22 3.23 13.29
CA ARG A 200 42.50 3.96 13.33
C ARG A 200 43.37 3.52 14.53
N ALA A 201 42.78 3.48 15.73
CA ALA A 201 43.51 3.05 16.93
C ALA A 201 44.06 1.61 16.82
N ASN A 202 43.25 0.71 16.22
CA ASN A 202 43.70 -0.66 15.94
C ASN A 202 44.82 -0.68 14.88
N GLY A 203 44.71 0.14 13.84
CA GLY A 203 45.78 0.31 12.84
C GLY A 203 47.08 0.82 13.42
N ASP A 204 47.00 1.85 14.26
CA ASP A 204 48.16 2.42 14.95
C ASP A 204 48.84 1.41 15.92
N LYS A 205 48.02 0.65 16.68
CA LYS A 205 48.52 -0.41 17.53
C LYS A 205 49.26 -1.50 16.72
N GLN A 206 48.72 -1.91 15.60
CA GLN A 206 49.36 -2.88 14.70
C GLN A 206 50.66 -2.31 14.11
N ALA A 207 50.62 -1.05 13.65
CA ALA A 207 51.81 -0.39 13.12
C ALA A 207 52.94 -0.28 14.17
N GLN A 208 52.61 0.08 15.42
CA GLN A 208 53.57 0.11 16.54
C GLN A 208 54.12 -1.28 16.82
N ALA A 209 53.30 -2.31 16.84
CA ALA A 209 53.76 -3.69 17.07
C ALA A 209 54.71 -4.17 15.97
N VAL A 210 54.43 -3.86 14.70
CA VAL A 210 55.34 -4.19 13.58
C VAL A 210 56.65 -3.43 13.66
N ARG A 211 56.61 -2.11 13.97
CA ARG A 211 57.81 -1.30 14.15
C ARG A 211 58.68 -1.81 15.32
N ALA A 212 58.06 -2.07 16.48
CA ALA A 212 58.77 -2.61 17.63
C ALA A 212 59.43 -3.96 17.36
N LYS A 213 58.73 -4.83 16.58
CA LYS A 213 59.31 -6.11 16.15
C LYS A 213 60.52 -5.91 15.22
N ALA A 214 60.40 -5.04 14.22
CA ALA A 214 61.48 -4.72 13.29
C ALA A 214 62.70 -4.12 13.99
N ASP A 215 62.48 -3.19 14.95
CA ASP A 215 63.57 -2.59 15.74
C ASP A 215 64.27 -3.63 16.62
N ARG A 216 63.51 -4.56 17.21
CA ARG A 216 64.09 -5.68 17.99
C ARG A 216 64.92 -6.59 17.09
N ASP A 217 64.36 -7.01 15.94
CA ASP A 217 65.06 -7.89 14.99
C ASP A 217 66.36 -7.23 14.46
N LYS A 218 66.29 -5.92 14.15
CA LYS A 218 67.47 -5.13 13.79
C LYS A 218 68.55 -5.14 14.90
N THR A 219 68.15 -4.98 16.15
CA THR A 219 69.06 -4.95 17.29
C THR A 219 69.75 -6.33 17.48
N VAL A 220 69.00 -7.40 17.34
CA VAL A 220 69.51 -8.79 17.41
C VAL A 220 70.51 -9.06 16.28
N ILE A 221 70.16 -8.73 15.04
CA ILE A 221 71.06 -8.94 13.88
C ILE A 221 72.36 -8.15 14.05
N LEU A 222 72.33 -6.90 14.52
CA LEU A 222 73.52 -6.08 14.77
C LEU A 222 74.37 -6.67 15.90
N ALA A 223 73.76 -7.15 16.98
CA ALA A 223 74.46 -7.79 18.07
C ALA A 223 75.16 -9.09 17.62
N GLU A 224 74.52 -9.95 16.88
CA GLU A 224 75.09 -11.17 16.29
C GLU A 224 76.24 -10.87 15.31
N ALA A 225 76.07 -9.85 14.47
CA ALA A 225 77.10 -9.44 13.54
C ALA A 225 78.41 -8.88 14.28
N ASN A 226 78.21 -8.13 15.33
CA ASN A 226 79.30 -7.64 16.15
C ASN A 226 80.03 -8.80 16.88
N GLN A 227 79.31 -9.72 17.46
CA GLN A 227 79.83 -10.93 18.07
C GLN A 227 80.70 -11.73 17.09
N ARG A 228 80.21 -12.01 15.91
CA ARG A 228 80.94 -12.73 14.85
C ARG A 228 82.18 -11.96 14.39
N SER A 229 82.14 -10.64 14.37
CA SER A 229 83.30 -9.84 14.03
C SER A 229 84.41 -9.88 15.10
N GLU A 230 84.01 -10.02 16.39
CA GLU A 230 85.00 -10.19 17.50
C GLU A 230 85.62 -11.60 17.55
N GLU A 231 84.85 -12.66 17.16
CA GLU A 231 85.31 -14.04 17.06
C GLU A 231 86.34 -14.29 15.93
N ILE A 232 86.32 -13.42 14.89
CA ILE A 232 87.22 -13.51 13.73
C ILE A 232 88.47 -12.72 13.90
N ARG A 233 88.57 -11.87 14.93
CA ARG A 233 89.71 -11.00 15.24
C ARG A 233 90.67 -11.67 16.24
#